data_e9309e1310f8de7a2d982f51e116871b
#
_entry.id   e9309e1310f8de7a2d982f51e116871b
#
_cell.length_a   1.000
_cell.length_b   1.000
_cell.length_c   1.000
_cell.angle_alpha   90.00
_cell.angle_beta   90.00
_cell.angle_gamma   90.00
#
_symmetry.space_group_name_H-M   'P 1'
#
loop_
_entity.id
_entity.type
_entity.pdbx_description
1 polymer ?
#
loop_
_entity_poly.entity_id
_entity_poly.type
_entity_poly.pdbx_seq_one_letter_code
_entity_poly.pdbx_strand_id
1 'polypeptide(L)'
;RRQRQMCIRDSIYTLLGTPDVCLHLAWRNGFVHNASTHLGDLSAHYRFLTRIIDDGLPQLAVMGTMHEIGYWEGAIDENTPCNPLSMYGIAKDALRRCMIQYTQQKGCILQWLRGYYILGDDKKNNSIFCKLLLAAEEGRETFPFTTGKNKYDFITVDKLAEIISAVIMQREVTGIINCCTGQPISLAERVEQFIQEHGLKIKLEYGAFPDRPYDSPCIYGNPSKINQILNNLNR
;
A
#
# COMPACT_ATOMS: atom_id res chain seq x y z
N ARG A 1 44.95 -13.32 -29.40
CA ARG A 1 43.66 -12.62 -29.50
C ARG A 1 42.71 -13.26 -28.50
N ARG A 2 42.70 -12.79 -27.25
CA ARG A 2 41.67 -13.15 -26.26
C ARG A 2 40.40 -12.42 -26.69
N GLN A 3 39.43 -13.12 -27.26
CA GLN A 3 38.05 -12.70 -27.31
C GLN A 3 37.63 -12.52 -25.85
N ARG A 4 37.43 -11.25 -25.45
CA ARG A 4 36.63 -10.97 -24.28
C ARG A 4 35.23 -11.49 -24.60
N GLN A 5 34.91 -12.67 -24.13
CA GLN A 5 33.50 -13.02 -23.91
C GLN A 5 32.93 -11.89 -23.03
N MET A 6 32.22 -11.00 -23.62
CA MET A 6 31.30 -10.15 -22.90
C MET A 6 30.37 -11.14 -22.18
N CYS A 7 30.57 -11.32 -20.89
CA CYS A 7 29.57 -11.95 -20.05
C CYS A 7 28.30 -11.14 -20.30
N ILE A 8 27.40 -11.66 -21.11
CA ILE A 8 26.00 -11.29 -21.11
C ILE A 8 25.62 -11.57 -19.66
N ARG A 9 25.57 -10.54 -18.82
CA ARG A 9 24.95 -10.65 -17.51
C ARG A 9 23.54 -11.07 -17.83
N ASP A 10 23.20 -12.31 -17.52
CA ASP A 10 21.83 -12.79 -17.66
C ASP A 10 20.92 -11.72 -17.10
N SER A 11 19.91 -11.33 -17.87
CA SER A 11 19.00 -10.29 -17.44
C SER A 11 18.29 -10.76 -16.18
N ILE A 12 17.96 -9.85 -15.26
CA ILE A 12 17.19 -10.19 -14.06
C ILE A 12 15.89 -10.90 -14.45
N TYR A 13 15.27 -10.49 -15.54
CA TYR A 13 14.06 -11.10 -16.09
C TYR A 13 14.27 -12.57 -16.46
N THR A 14 15.38 -12.88 -17.13
CA THR A 14 15.75 -14.26 -17.47
C THR A 14 16.09 -15.08 -16.24
N LEU A 15 16.83 -14.51 -15.28
CA LEU A 15 17.15 -15.18 -14.00
C LEU A 15 15.91 -15.53 -13.18
N LEU A 16 14.85 -14.74 -13.29
CA LEU A 16 13.56 -14.99 -12.65
C LEU A 16 12.64 -15.91 -13.45
N GLY A 17 13.12 -16.51 -14.56
CA GLY A 17 12.35 -17.44 -15.37
C GLY A 17 11.35 -16.79 -16.33
N THR A 18 11.62 -15.58 -16.78
CA THR A 18 10.76 -14.81 -17.71
C THR A 18 9.29 -14.73 -17.26
N PRO A 19 9.01 -14.13 -16.09
CA PRO A 19 7.68 -14.12 -15.51
C PRO A 19 6.69 -13.30 -16.36
N ASP A 20 5.41 -13.71 -16.38
CA ASP A 20 4.33 -12.97 -17.03
C ASP A 20 3.96 -11.68 -16.31
N VAL A 21 4.20 -11.62 -14.99
CA VAL A 21 3.91 -10.45 -14.15
C VAL A 21 4.96 -10.30 -13.06
N CYS A 22 5.35 -9.08 -12.78
CA CYS A 22 6.14 -8.73 -11.61
C CYS A 22 5.25 -8.00 -10.60
N LEU A 23 5.05 -8.57 -9.42
CA LEU A 23 4.42 -7.92 -8.28
C LEU A 23 5.50 -7.33 -7.36
N HIS A 24 5.62 -6.02 -7.36
CA HIS A 24 6.61 -5.29 -6.54
C HIS A 24 5.98 -4.83 -5.22
N LEU A 25 6.24 -5.54 -4.14
CA LEU A 25 5.82 -5.21 -2.78
C LEU A 25 6.96 -4.65 -1.91
N ALA A 26 8.19 -4.69 -2.42
CA ALA A 26 9.38 -4.30 -1.68
C ALA A 26 9.40 -2.80 -1.36
N TRP A 27 9.33 -2.48 -0.06
CA TRP A 27 9.48 -1.13 0.47
C TRP A 27 9.80 -1.20 1.96
N ARG A 28 10.86 -0.55 2.41
CA ARG A 28 11.21 -0.57 3.84
C ARG A 28 10.69 0.69 4.56
N ASN A 29 10.55 0.58 5.87
CA ASN A 29 10.17 1.68 6.78
C ASN A 29 8.80 2.31 6.48
N GLY A 30 7.84 1.59 5.87
CA GLY A 30 6.53 2.12 5.51
C GLY A 30 5.74 2.74 6.67
N PHE A 31 6.02 2.34 7.91
CA PHE A 31 5.41 2.93 9.12
C PHE A 31 6.18 4.13 9.70
N VAL A 32 7.39 4.45 9.19
CA VAL A 32 8.18 5.60 9.60
C VAL A 32 8.15 6.62 8.46
N HIS A 33 7.04 7.33 8.33
CA HIS A 33 6.67 8.10 7.14
C HIS A 33 7.70 9.15 6.70
N ASN A 34 8.55 9.62 7.60
CA ASN A 34 9.60 10.62 7.28
C ASN A 34 11.03 10.04 7.32
N ALA A 35 11.17 8.71 7.24
CA ALA A 35 12.51 8.12 7.13
C ALA A 35 13.21 8.54 5.83
N SER A 36 14.48 8.91 5.93
CA SER A 36 15.31 9.32 4.78
C SER A 36 15.47 8.22 3.72
N THR A 37 15.27 6.96 4.13
CA THR A 37 15.32 5.78 3.24
C THR A 37 14.30 5.82 2.11
N HIS A 38 13.17 6.50 2.29
CA HIS A 38 12.16 6.59 1.23
C HIS A 38 12.70 7.26 -0.03
N LEU A 39 13.40 8.37 0.11
CA LEU A 39 14.06 9.05 -1.01
C LEU A 39 15.39 8.39 -1.38
N GLY A 40 16.15 7.89 -0.39
CA GLY A 40 17.42 7.22 -0.63
C GLY A 40 17.30 5.96 -1.50
N ASP A 41 16.24 5.17 -1.31
CA ASP A 41 16.02 3.93 -2.06
C ASP A 41 15.22 4.12 -3.37
N LEU A 42 14.62 5.29 -3.58
CA LEU A 42 13.75 5.56 -4.74
C LEU A 42 14.43 5.22 -6.07
N SER A 43 15.69 5.61 -6.24
CA SER A 43 16.44 5.33 -7.45
C SER A 43 16.73 3.84 -7.66
N ALA A 44 16.84 3.06 -6.58
CA ALA A 44 17.04 1.61 -6.67
C ALA A 44 15.76 0.92 -7.14
N HIS A 45 14.60 1.30 -6.58
CA HIS A 45 13.29 0.82 -7.04
C HIS A 45 13.06 1.16 -8.52
N TYR A 46 13.29 2.41 -8.90
CA TYR A 46 13.15 2.84 -10.29
C TYR A 46 14.03 2.03 -11.24
N ARG A 47 15.33 1.90 -10.93
CA ARG A 47 16.28 1.15 -11.79
C ARG A 47 15.91 -0.34 -11.89
N PHE A 48 15.47 -0.96 -10.81
CA PHE A 48 15.03 -2.35 -10.84
C PHE A 48 13.82 -2.52 -11.78
N LEU A 49 12.79 -1.68 -11.59
CA LEU A 49 11.55 -1.79 -12.35
C LEU A 49 11.75 -1.47 -13.84
N THR A 50 12.51 -0.43 -14.16
CA THR A 50 12.80 -0.10 -15.57
C THR A 50 13.64 -1.18 -16.23
N ARG A 51 14.61 -1.77 -15.51
CA ARG A 51 15.43 -2.83 -16.06
C ARG A 51 14.62 -4.08 -16.40
N ILE A 52 13.75 -4.53 -15.52
CA ILE A 52 12.93 -5.72 -15.78
C ILE A 52 11.92 -5.49 -16.94
N ILE A 53 11.42 -4.26 -17.08
CA ILE A 53 10.57 -3.87 -18.22
C ILE A 53 11.39 -3.88 -19.54
N ASP A 54 12.59 -3.31 -19.53
CA ASP A 54 13.48 -3.29 -20.71
C ASP A 54 13.87 -4.70 -21.14
N ASP A 55 13.97 -5.62 -20.21
CA ASP A 55 14.28 -7.01 -20.46
C ASP A 55 13.04 -7.82 -20.94
N GLY A 56 11.86 -7.22 -21.06
CA GLY A 56 10.68 -7.81 -21.71
C GLY A 56 9.50 -8.14 -20.81
N LEU A 57 9.45 -7.63 -19.55
CA LEU A 57 8.30 -7.85 -18.67
C LEU A 57 7.00 -7.30 -19.27
N PRO A 58 5.96 -8.12 -19.49
CA PRO A 58 4.72 -7.65 -20.11
C PRO A 58 3.76 -6.93 -19.16
N GLN A 59 3.82 -7.24 -17.86
CA GLN A 59 2.90 -6.71 -16.85
C GLN A 59 3.62 -6.42 -15.54
N LEU A 60 3.43 -5.21 -15.01
CA LEU A 60 3.99 -4.74 -13.75
C LEU A 60 2.87 -4.33 -12.80
N ALA A 61 2.82 -4.93 -11.61
CA ALA A 61 1.99 -4.51 -10.49
C ALA A 61 2.88 -3.95 -9.37
N VAL A 62 2.59 -2.74 -8.89
CA VAL A 62 3.39 -2.08 -7.84
C VAL A 62 2.49 -1.66 -6.69
N MET A 63 2.88 -2.03 -5.47
CA MET A 63 2.17 -1.59 -4.27
C MET A 63 2.41 -0.11 -4.01
N GLY A 64 1.36 0.70 -4.18
CA GLY A 64 1.25 2.11 -3.86
C GLY A 64 0.62 2.33 -2.47
N THR A 65 0.21 3.55 -2.20
CA THR A 65 -0.39 3.93 -0.91
C THR A 65 -1.35 5.10 -1.04
N MET A 66 -2.38 5.16 -0.20
CA MET A 66 -3.25 6.33 -0.09
C MET A 66 -2.50 7.61 0.36
N HIS A 67 -1.36 7.46 1.02
CA HIS A 67 -0.52 8.60 1.43
C HIS A 67 0.05 9.42 0.26
N GLU A 68 -0.07 8.92 -0.98
CA GLU A 68 0.20 9.70 -2.21
C GLU A 68 -0.75 10.89 -2.35
N ILE A 69 -1.97 10.78 -1.81
CA ILE A 69 -3.02 11.81 -1.91
C ILE A 69 -2.76 12.96 -0.94
N GLY A 70 -2.32 12.68 0.28
CA GLY A 70 -2.24 13.67 1.35
C GLY A 70 -3.60 13.92 2.00
N TYR A 71 -3.89 15.18 2.36
CA TYR A 71 -5.20 15.53 2.93
C TYR A 71 -6.30 15.46 1.87
N TRP A 72 -7.36 14.73 2.18
CA TRP A 72 -8.53 14.58 1.31
C TRP A 72 -9.74 14.18 2.13
N GLU A 73 -10.92 14.63 1.75
CA GLU A 73 -12.16 14.23 2.40
C GLU A 73 -13.05 13.46 1.42
N GLY A 74 -13.46 12.25 1.82
CA GLY A 74 -14.32 11.38 1.02
C GLY A 74 -13.56 10.31 0.23
N ALA A 75 -14.19 9.88 -0.87
CA ALA A 75 -13.67 8.80 -1.71
C ALA A 75 -12.46 9.26 -2.55
N ILE A 76 -11.47 8.38 -2.60
CA ILE A 76 -10.31 8.51 -3.49
C ILE A 76 -10.52 7.64 -4.72
N ASP A 77 -10.34 8.19 -5.90
CA ASP A 77 -10.28 7.48 -7.17
C ASP A 77 -8.94 7.69 -7.88
N GLU A 78 -8.84 7.25 -9.13
CA GLU A 78 -7.63 7.41 -9.93
C GLU A 78 -7.32 8.85 -10.35
N ASN A 79 -8.34 9.71 -10.38
CA ASN A 79 -8.24 11.11 -10.80
C ASN A 79 -8.04 12.06 -9.60
N THR A 80 -8.17 11.55 -8.38
CA THR A 80 -7.97 12.36 -7.18
C THR A 80 -6.56 12.96 -7.15
N PRO A 81 -6.42 14.29 -7.00
CA PRO A 81 -5.12 14.96 -7.01
C PRO A 81 -4.20 14.43 -5.90
N CYS A 82 -2.92 14.23 -6.25
CA CYS A 82 -1.90 13.82 -5.28
C CYS A 82 -1.17 15.04 -4.74
N ASN A 83 -1.17 15.19 -3.42
CA ASN A 83 -0.44 16.22 -2.68
C ASN A 83 0.13 15.62 -1.38
N PRO A 84 1.10 14.69 -1.48
CA PRO A 84 1.60 13.93 -0.34
C PRO A 84 2.25 14.81 0.72
N LEU A 85 1.99 14.52 2.01
CA LEU A 85 2.45 15.27 3.17
C LEU A 85 3.60 14.58 3.94
N SER A 86 4.16 13.50 3.40
CA SER A 86 5.26 12.77 4.03
C SER A 86 6.29 12.31 3.01
N MET A 87 7.53 12.06 3.43
CA MET A 87 8.58 11.51 2.57
C MET A 87 8.18 10.17 1.95
N TYR A 88 7.43 9.34 2.67
CA TYR A 88 6.85 8.09 2.17
C TYR A 88 5.89 8.34 1.00
N GLY A 89 4.90 9.20 1.20
CA GLY A 89 3.92 9.53 0.16
C GLY A 89 4.57 10.20 -1.06
N ILE A 90 5.51 11.14 -0.84
CA ILE A 90 6.27 11.82 -1.91
C ILE A 90 7.05 10.80 -2.74
N ALA A 91 7.78 9.89 -2.11
CA ALA A 91 8.59 8.89 -2.82
C ALA A 91 7.71 7.91 -3.62
N LYS A 92 6.58 7.48 -3.03
CA LYS A 92 5.62 6.60 -3.70
C LYS A 92 4.96 7.29 -4.90
N ASP A 93 4.51 8.55 -4.75
CA ASP A 93 3.92 9.32 -5.84
C ASP A 93 4.94 9.59 -6.97
N ALA A 94 6.20 9.92 -6.61
CA ALA A 94 7.26 10.09 -7.59
C ALA A 94 7.50 8.81 -8.39
N LEU A 95 7.63 7.65 -7.71
CA LEU A 95 7.78 6.36 -8.40
C LEU A 95 6.58 6.06 -9.29
N ARG A 96 5.36 6.28 -8.80
CA ARG A 96 4.12 6.10 -9.57
C ARG A 96 4.14 6.88 -10.88
N ARG A 97 4.43 8.18 -10.81
CA ARG A 97 4.48 9.05 -11.98
C ARG A 97 5.55 8.60 -13.00
N CYS A 98 6.73 8.23 -12.50
CA CYS A 98 7.78 7.68 -13.36
C CYS A 98 7.33 6.38 -14.04
N MET A 99 6.71 5.45 -13.30
CA MET A 99 6.27 4.17 -13.86
C MET A 99 5.13 4.32 -14.86
N ILE A 100 4.19 5.22 -14.64
CA ILE A 100 3.12 5.52 -15.63
C ILE A 100 3.73 5.91 -16.98
N GLN A 101 4.66 6.86 -16.97
CA GLN A 101 5.33 7.31 -18.19
C GLN A 101 6.18 6.22 -18.85
N TYR A 102 6.96 5.51 -18.02
CA TYR A 102 7.88 4.49 -18.52
C TYR A 102 7.16 3.30 -19.12
N THR A 103 6.15 2.75 -18.43
CA THR A 103 5.38 1.61 -18.93
C THR A 103 4.60 1.94 -20.20
N GLN A 104 4.05 3.16 -20.29
CA GLN A 104 3.37 3.63 -21.50
C GLN A 104 4.30 3.66 -22.71
N GLN A 105 5.54 4.13 -22.54
CA GLN A 105 6.53 4.17 -23.62
C GLN A 105 6.98 2.78 -24.08
N LYS A 106 6.97 1.79 -23.17
CA LYS A 106 7.45 0.43 -23.43
C LYS A 106 6.34 -0.55 -23.79
N GLY A 107 5.07 -0.15 -23.71
CA GLY A 107 3.93 -1.05 -23.94
C GLY A 107 3.75 -2.09 -22.84
N CYS A 108 4.33 -1.88 -21.63
CA CYS A 108 4.14 -2.73 -20.48
C CYS A 108 2.85 -2.35 -19.75
N ILE A 109 2.05 -3.33 -19.36
CA ILE A 109 0.84 -3.08 -18.57
C ILE A 109 1.23 -2.67 -17.16
N LEU A 110 0.69 -1.54 -16.67
CA LEU A 110 0.87 -1.09 -15.29
C LEU A 110 -0.41 -1.24 -14.49
N GLN A 111 -0.27 -1.83 -13.30
CA GLN A 111 -1.28 -1.88 -12.24
C GLN A 111 -0.67 -1.27 -10.98
N TRP A 112 -1.07 -0.04 -10.64
CA TRP A 112 -0.62 0.66 -9.44
C TRP A 112 -1.62 0.42 -8.30
N LEU A 113 -1.26 -0.45 -7.36
CA LEU A 113 -2.12 -0.95 -6.29
C LEU A 113 -2.10 0.02 -5.10
N ARG A 114 -3.03 0.95 -5.03
CA ARG A 114 -3.09 1.90 -3.93
C ARG A 114 -3.68 1.25 -2.69
N GLY A 115 -2.81 0.94 -1.70
CA GLY A 115 -3.21 0.35 -0.42
C GLY A 115 -3.73 1.39 0.56
N TYR A 116 -4.59 0.92 1.45
CA TYR A 116 -5.21 1.70 2.53
C TYR A 116 -4.73 1.22 3.90
N TYR A 117 -5.54 1.32 4.94
CA TYR A 117 -5.16 0.90 6.29
C TYR A 117 -5.23 -0.63 6.41
N ILE A 118 -4.08 -1.28 6.37
CA ILE A 118 -3.97 -2.74 6.39
C ILE A 118 -3.96 -3.22 7.84
N LEU A 119 -4.87 -4.15 8.13
CA LEU A 119 -4.96 -4.84 9.43
C LEU A 119 -4.20 -6.16 9.34
N GLY A 120 -3.29 -6.36 10.28
CA GLY A 120 -2.55 -7.61 10.45
C GLY A 120 -2.25 -7.88 11.91
N ASP A 121 -2.02 -9.14 12.26
CA ASP A 121 -1.83 -9.61 13.63
C ASP A 121 -0.36 -9.62 14.06
N ASP A 122 0.54 -9.10 13.23
CA ASP A 122 1.96 -9.11 13.59
C ASP A 122 2.28 -8.03 14.63
N LYS A 123 3.14 -8.38 15.59
CA LYS A 123 3.63 -7.50 16.65
C LYS A 123 4.91 -6.76 16.27
N LYS A 124 5.32 -6.80 15.01
CA LYS A 124 6.61 -6.30 14.53
C LYS A 124 6.53 -4.96 13.80
N ASN A 125 5.35 -4.34 13.77
CA ASN A 125 5.15 -3.05 13.12
C ASN A 125 4.82 -1.93 14.13
N ASN A 126 4.75 -0.68 13.66
CA ASN A 126 4.43 0.48 14.49
C ASN A 126 2.95 0.90 14.42
N SER A 127 2.05 0.00 14.00
CA SER A 127 0.62 0.29 13.95
C SER A 127 0.03 0.46 15.34
N ILE A 128 -1.13 1.11 15.42
CA ILE A 128 -1.87 1.26 16.67
C ILE A 128 -2.31 -0.12 17.22
N PHE A 129 -2.64 -1.06 16.35
CA PHE A 129 -3.04 -2.41 16.71
C PHE A 129 -1.88 -3.20 17.36
N CYS A 130 -0.68 -3.11 16.78
CA CYS A 130 0.53 -3.69 17.37
C CYS A 130 0.82 -3.11 18.76
N LYS A 131 0.77 -1.77 18.90
CA LYS A 131 0.99 -1.10 20.19
C LYS A 131 -0.05 -1.50 21.24
N LEU A 132 -1.30 -1.71 20.83
CA LEU A 132 -2.38 -2.14 21.69
C LEU A 132 -2.16 -3.58 22.22
N LEU A 133 -1.74 -4.50 21.33
CA LEU A 133 -1.37 -5.87 21.70
C LEU A 133 -0.23 -5.89 22.72
N LEU A 134 0.83 -5.12 22.45
CA LEU A 134 1.97 -5.02 23.38
C LEU A 134 1.57 -4.42 24.72
N ALA A 135 0.75 -3.36 24.74
CA ALA A 135 0.25 -2.78 25.98
C ALA A 135 -0.60 -3.76 26.79
N ALA A 136 -1.42 -4.57 26.13
CA ALA A 136 -2.23 -5.62 26.77
C ALA A 136 -1.34 -6.73 27.33
N GLU A 137 -0.28 -7.15 26.63
CA GLU A 137 0.71 -8.12 27.12
C GLU A 137 1.52 -7.61 28.33
N GLU A 138 1.79 -6.30 28.38
CA GLU A 138 2.40 -5.64 29.53
C GLU A 138 1.44 -5.53 30.74
N GLY A 139 0.19 -5.99 30.60
CA GLY A 139 -0.82 -5.94 31.65
C GLY A 139 -1.39 -4.54 31.90
N ARG A 140 -1.30 -3.63 30.95
CA ARG A 140 -1.91 -2.30 31.08
C ARG A 140 -3.43 -2.41 31.06
N GLU A 141 -4.08 -1.72 31.96
CA GLU A 141 -5.55 -1.65 32.02
C GLU A 141 -6.12 -0.61 31.06
N THR A 142 -5.31 0.38 30.68
CA THR A 142 -5.72 1.48 29.81
C THR A 142 -4.73 1.71 28.67
N PHE A 143 -5.22 2.31 27.57
CA PHE A 143 -4.43 2.68 26.41
C PHE A 143 -4.76 4.12 26.01
N PRO A 144 -3.78 5.06 26.03
CA PRO A 144 -4.00 6.44 25.65
C PRO A 144 -4.42 6.53 24.18
N PHE A 145 -5.51 7.23 23.91
CA PHE A 145 -6.11 7.28 22.59
C PHE A 145 -6.54 8.71 22.21
N THR A 146 -6.71 8.98 20.92
CA THR A 146 -7.28 10.24 20.41
C THR A 146 -8.79 10.23 20.61
N THR A 147 -9.54 11.15 20.00
CA THR A 147 -11.02 11.06 19.99
C THR A 147 -11.50 9.85 19.18
N GLY A 148 -10.66 9.32 18.28
CA GLY A 148 -10.96 8.19 17.42
C GLY A 148 -12.05 8.44 16.37
N LYS A 149 -12.46 9.69 16.15
CA LYS A 149 -13.59 10.07 15.27
C LYS A 149 -13.28 9.95 13.79
N ASN A 150 -11.99 10.06 13.42
CA ASN A 150 -11.58 10.00 12.03
C ASN A 150 -11.90 8.63 11.42
N LYS A 151 -12.46 8.63 10.22
CA LYS A 151 -12.89 7.42 9.51
C LYS A 151 -11.90 7.04 8.43
N TYR A 152 -11.55 5.77 8.38
CA TYR A 152 -10.58 5.20 7.46
C TYR A 152 -11.12 3.92 6.83
N ASP A 153 -10.59 3.58 5.66
CA ASP A 153 -10.86 2.32 4.97
C ASP A 153 -9.86 1.27 5.46
N PHE A 154 -10.34 0.34 6.28
CA PHE A 154 -9.55 -0.74 6.81
C PHE A 154 -9.74 -2.02 5.99
N ILE A 155 -8.66 -2.71 5.69
CA ILE A 155 -8.67 -3.96 4.96
C ILE A 155 -7.77 -4.98 5.67
N THR A 156 -8.21 -6.22 5.79
CA THR A 156 -7.37 -7.30 6.34
C THR A 156 -6.30 -7.71 5.33
N VAL A 157 -5.17 -8.26 5.83
CA VAL A 157 -4.09 -8.78 4.97
C VAL A 157 -4.62 -9.83 4.01
N ASP A 158 -5.49 -10.74 4.49
CA ASP A 158 -6.06 -11.81 3.65
C ASP A 158 -6.92 -11.24 2.53
N LYS A 159 -7.80 -10.27 2.85
CA LYS A 159 -8.63 -9.64 1.82
C LYS A 159 -7.81 -8.82 0.82
N LEU A 160 -6.76 -8.16 1.30
CA LEU A 160 -5.81 -7.47 0.41
C LEU A 160 -5.08 -8.45 -0.51
N ALA A 161 -4.66 -9.61 0.02
CA ALA A 161 -4.00 -10.66 -0.78
C ALA A 161 -4.92 -11.24 -1.85
N GLU A 162 -6.21 -11.50 -1.52
CA GLU A 162 -7.22 -11.89 -2.51
C GLU A 162 -7.36 -10.86 -3.63
N ILE A 163 -7.50 -9.58 -3.27
CA ILE A 163 -7.62 -8.48 -4.22
C ILE A 163 -6.38 -8.40 -5.11
N ILE A 164 -5.17 -8.41 -4.53
CA ILE A 164 -3.92 -8.36 -5.30
C ILE A 164 -3.83 -9.54 -6.25
N SER A 165 -4.16 -10.75 -5.79
CA SER A 165 -4.16 -11.95 -6.63
C SER A 165 -5.11 -11.81 -7.80
N ALA A 166 -6.34 -11.35 -7.55
CA ALA A 166 -7.33 -11.09 -8.60
C ALA A 166 -6.84 -10.05 -9.62
N VAL A 167 -6.20 -8.98 -9.16
CA VAL A 167 -5.69 -7.90 -10.03
C VAL A 167 -4.57 -8.40 -10.93
N ILE A 168 -3.59 -9.15 -10.42
CA ILE A 168 -2.44 -9.59 -11.23
C ILE A 168 -2.79 -10.71 -12.23
N MET A 169 -3.89 -11.42 -12.02
CA MET A 169 -4.35 -12.49 -12.91
C MET A 169 -5.11 -12.00 -14.15
N GLN A 170 -5.32 -10.69 -14.30
CA GLN A 170 -6.01 -10.08 -15.44
C GLN A 170 -5.22 -8.90 -16.01
N ARG A 171 -5.53 -8.50 -17.27
CA ARG A 171 -4.83 -7.44 -18.02
C ARG A 171 -5.76 -6.35 -18.55
N GLU A 172 -7.06 -6.44 -18.29
CA GLU A 172 -8.08 -5.52 -18.82
C GLU A 172 -8.20 -4.25 -17.98
N VAL A 173 -8.27 -4.39 -16.65
CA VAL A 173 -8.36 -3.28 -15.72
C VAL A 173 -6.94 -2.90 -15.28
N THR A 174 -6.50 -1.72 -15.70
CA THR A 174 -5.12 -1.26 -15.55
C THR A 174 -5.03 0.13 -14.90
N GLY A 175 -3.80 0.66 -14.79
CA GLY A 175 -3.53 1.96 -14.19
C GLY A 175 -3.65 1.92 -12.66
N ILE A 176 -4.17 2.99 -12.06
CA ILE A 176 -4.32 3.08 -10.61
C ILE A 176 -5.56 2.28 -10.19
N ILE A 177 -5.37 1.36 -9.23
CA ILE A 177 -6.40 0.49 -8.68
C ILE A 177 -6.38 0.64 -7.16
N ASN A 178 -7.48 1.11 -6.57
CA ASN A 178 -7.59 1.23 -5.12
C ASN A 178 -7.88 -0.15 -4.49
N CYS A 179 -6.91 -0.69 -3.74
CA CYS A 179 -7.07 -1.93 -2.99
C CYS A 179 -7.73 -1.62 -1.63
N CYS A 180 -9.05 -1.51 -1.63
CA CYS A 180 -9.86 -0.96 -0.55
C CYS A 180 -11.17 -1.72 -0.38
N THR A 181 -11.88 -1.44 0.70
CA THR A 181 -13.25 -1.95 0.92
C THR A 181 -14.31 -0.97 0.42
N GLY A 182 -14.01 0.33 0.39
CA GLY A 182 -14.97 1.40 0.12
C GLY A 182 -15.90 1.69 1.30
N GLN A 183 -15.64 1.12 2.48
CA GLN A 183 -16.48 1.23 3.67
C GLN A 183 -15.67 1.85 4.82
N PRO A 184 -15.66 3.17 4.96
CA PRO A 184 -14.93 3.82 6.04
C PRO A 184 -15.64 3.64 7.37
N ILE A 185 -14.89 3.24 8.41
CA ILE A 185 -15.34 3.20 9.80
C ILE A 185 -14.44 4.06 10.67
N SER A 186 -14.93 4.50 11.83
CA SER A 186 -14.12 5.31 12.75
C SER A 186 -12.95 4.50 13.32
N LEU A 187 -11.85 5.19 13.61
CA LEU A 187 -10.70 4.55 14.27
C LEU A 187 -11.11 3.96 15.63
N ALA A 188 -11.98 4.67 16.37
CA ALA A 188 -12.52 4.18 17.64
C ALA A 188 -13.25 2.84 17.46
N GLU A 189 -14.24 2.82 16.54
CA GLU A 189 -15.02 1.61 16.25
C GLU A 189 -14.12 0.43 15.84
N ARG A 190 -13.15 0.65 14.95
CA ARG A 190 -12.25 -0.42 14.51
C ARG A 190 -11.34 -0.92 15.64
N VAL A 191 -10.84 -0.03 16.50
CA VAL A 191 -9.99 -0.43 17.63
C VAL A 191 -10.80 -1.15 18.71
N GLU A 192 -12.03 -0.72 18.99
CA GLU A 192 -12.91 -1.42 19.92
C GLU A 192 -13.29 -2.83 19.43
N GLN A 193 -13.60 -2.98 18.12
CA GLN A 193 -13.81 -4.27 17.51
C GLN A 193 -12.57 -5.18 17.67
N PHE A 194 -11.38 -4.64 17.42
CA PHE A 194 -10.12 -5.37 17.59
C PHE A 194 -9.90 -5.84 19.02
N ILE A 195 -10.20 -5.00 20.04
CA ILE A 195 -10.15 -5.35 21.46
C ILE A 195 -11.07 -6.53 21.74
N GLN A 196 -12.30 -6.50 21.21
CA GLN A 196 -13.28 -7.58 21.40
C GLN A 196 -12.84 -8.86 20.67
N GLU A 197 -12.43 -8.79 19.42
CA GLU A 197 -11.97 -9.90 18.59
C GLU A 197 -10.81 -10.67 19.26
N HIS A 198 -9.92 -9.95 19.95
CA HIS A 198 -8.74 -10.53 20.61
C HIS A 198 -8.94 -10.78 22.12
N GLY A 199 -10.12 -10.52 22.67
CA GLY A 199 -10.43 -10.72 24.09
C GLY A 199 -9.53 -9.88 25.03
N LEU A 200 -9.07 -8.71 24.59
CA LEU A 200 -8.16 -7.86 25.37
C LEU A 200 -8.89 -7.20 26.52
N LYS A 201 -8.26 -7.16 27.71
CA LYS A 201 -8.79 -6.52 28.92
C LYS A 201 -8.28 -5.08 29.10
N ILE A 202 -8.21 -4.33 28.01
CA ILE A 202 -7.68 -2.96 28.00
C ILE A 202 -8.80 -1.98 27.58
N LYS A 203 -8.84 -0.79 28.18
CA LYS A 203 -9.81 0.26 27.90
C LYS A 203 -9.14 1.45 27.21
N LEU A 204 -9.79 2.07 26.24
CA LEU A 204 -9.29 3.26 25.58
C LEU A 204 -9.50 4.50 26.45
N GLU A 205 -8.45 5.30 26.64
CA GLU A 205 -8.52 6.62 27.26
C GLU A 205 -8.71 7.68 26.17
N TYR A 206 -9.96 7.92 25.80
CA TYR A 206 -10.29 8.87 24.74
C TYR A 206 -9.88 10.30 25.10
N GLY A 207 -9.30 10.99 24.11
CA GLY A 207 -8.87 12.38 24.26
C GLY A 207 -7.54 12.57 25.00
N ALA A 208 -6.83 11.47 25.34
CA ALA A 208 -5.49 11.55 25.93
C ALA A 208 -4.49 12.22 24.96
N PHE A 209 -4.73 12.11 23.66
CA PHE A 209 -4.01 12.84 22.62
C PHE A 209 -4.97 13.71 21.81
N PRO A 210 -4.57 14.92 21.40
CA PRO A 210 -5.38 15.73 20.49
C PRO A 210 -5.45 15.08 19.11
N ASP A 211 -6.57 15.26 18.42
CA ASP A 211 -6.67 14.93 17.00
C ASP A 211 -5.72 15.83 16.20
N ARG A 212 -5.11 15.30 15.19
CA ARG A 212 -4.17 16.03 14.35
C ARG A 212 -4.94 16.82 13.29
N PRO A 213 -4.75 18.14 13.18
CA PRO A 213 -5.53 18.97 12.26
C PRO A 213 -5.25 18.68 10.77
N TYR A 214 -4.15 17.95 10.47
CA TYR A 214 -3.81 17.53 9.11
C TYR A 214 -4.31 16.12 8.75
N ASP A 215 -4.90 15.40 9.70
CA ASP A 215 -5.52 14.10 9.42
C ASP A 215 -6.91 14.31 8.82
N SER A 216 -7.20 13.62 7.74
CA SER A 216 -8.51 13.66 7.08
C SER A 216 -9.60 13.14 8.00
N PRO A 217 -10.74 13.84 8.16
CA PRO A 217 -11.84 13.38 9.02
C PRO A 217 -12.51 12.11 8.48
N CYS A 218 -12.51 11.91 7.15
CA CYS A 218 -13.03 10.71 6.51
C CYS A 218 -12.32 10.51 5.16
N ILE A 219 -11.58 9.41 5.00
CA ILE A 219 -10.86 9.10 3.78
C ILE A 219 -10.97 7.59 3.46
N TYR A 220 -11.36 7.25 2.23
CA TYR A 220 -11.55 5.87 1.80
C TYR A 220 -11.36 5.72 0.29
N GLY A 221 -11.22 4.50 -0.20
CA GLY A 221 -11.04 4.23 -1.61
C GLY A 221 -12.36 4.01 -2.36
N ASN A 222 -12.41 4.42 -3.62
CA ASN A 222 -13.47 4.00 -4.53
C ASN A 222 -13.16 2.57 -5.03
N PRO A 223 -14.00 1.55 -4.71
CA PRO A 223 -13.73 0.16 -5.03
C PRO A 223 -14.18 -0.25 -6.45
N SER A 224 -14.62 0.66 -7.32
CA SER A 224 -15.25 0.35 -8.60
C SER A 224 -14.42 -0.59 -9.47
N LYS A 225 -13.10 -0.34 -9.61
CA LYS A 225 -12.21 -1.20 -10.40
C LYS A 225 -12.04 -2.58 -9.79
N ILE A 226 -11.92 -2.69 -8.46
CA ILE A 226 -11.85 -3.98 -7.76
C ILE A 226 -13.15 -4.76 -7.97
N ASN A 227 -14.30 -4.12 -7.81
CA ASN A 227 -15.58 -4.76 -8.02
C ASN A 227 -15.75 -5.26 -9.48
N GLN A 228 -15.28 -4.48 -10.46
CA GLN A 228 -15.25 -4.90 -11.86
C GLN A 228 -14.38 -6.16 -12.04
N ILE A 229 -13.16 -6.18 -11.49
CA ILE A 229 -12.24 -7.33 -11.61
C ILE A 229 -12.86 -8.57 -10.97
N LEU A 230 -13.36 -8.47 -9.73
CA LEU A 230 -13.95 -9.60 -9.03
C LEU A 230 -15.21 -10.14 -9.72
N ASN A 231 -16.04 -9.27 -10.29
CA ASN A 231 -17.22 -9.68 -11.05
C ASN A 231 -16.84 -10.39 -12.37
N ASN A 232 -15.74 -10.00 -13.01
CA ASN A 232 -15.26 -10.65 -14.23
C ASN A 232 -14.67 -12.04 -13.96
N LEU A 233 -14.03 -12.24 -12.80
CA LEU A 233 -13.48 -13.55 -12.42
C LEU A 233 -14.55 -14.57 -12.02
N ASN A 234 -15.74 -14.12 -11.61
CA ASN A 234 -16.84 -14.98 -11.20
C ASN A 234 -17.77 -15.35 -12.37
N ARG A 235 -17.45 -14.95 -13.59
CA ARG A 235 -18.15 -15.30 -14.83
C ARG A 235 -17.44 -16.40 -15.60
#